data_47aeb24e0f3742a7e3fb2f80f35863c3
#
_entry.id   47aeb24e0f3742a7e3fb2f80f35863c3
#
_cell.length_a   1.000
_cell.length_b   1.000
_cell.length_c   1.000
_cell.angle_alpha   90.00
_cell.angle_beta   90.00
_cell.angle_gamma   90.00
#
_symmetry.space_group_name_H-M   'P 1'
#
loop_
_entity.id
_entity.type
_entity.pdbx_description
1 polymer ?
#
loop_
_entity_poly.entity_id
_entity_poly.type
_entity_poly.pdbx_seq_one_letter_code
_entity_poly.pdbx_strand_id
1 'polypeptide(L)'
;MEQTHLYSSHHNVNLLTAALLAHNIRHVVVCPGSRNAPIVHNLVVNGEFFLHAVTDERSAAFVALGVCLKQREGVALCVTSGSALLNTLPGVAEAAFRHLPLLVISADRPAEFHGILDGQTLPQVGALEPYASTWQVAESSPCNDLSTREALAGAFAQFVSSPRRVVHLNCPIAEPLFTFNVNDLPAFPTTAPSLIAC
;
A
#
# COMPACT_ATOMS: atom_id res chain seq x y z
N MET A 1 -1.37 -30.06 -12.86
CA MET A 1 -1.09 -28.78 -13.54
C MET A 1 -0.81 -27.78 -12.45
N GLU A 2 0.44 -27.36 -12.27
CA GLU A 2 0.77 -26.23 -11.41
C GLU A 2 0.05 -25.02 -11.98
N GLN A 3 -0.84 -24.41 -11.21
CA GLN A 3 -1.40 -23.11 -11.54
C GLN A 3 -0.23 -22.12 -11.48
N THR A 4 0.24 -21.67 -12.62
CA THR A 4 1.16 -20.54 -12.71
C THR A 4 0.45 -19.30 -12.17
N HIS A 5 0.77 -18.94 -10.95
CA HIS A 5 0.26 -17.71 -10.33
C HIS A 5 1.01 -16.52 -10.92
N LEU A 6 0.37 -15.81 -11.86
CA LEU A 6 0.96 -14.66 -12.53
C LEU A 6 0.65 -13.37 -11.77
N TYR A 7 1.66 -12.54 -11.59
CA TYR A 7 1.52 -11.19 -11.00
C TYR A 7 0.96 -10.18 -12.01
N SER A 8 0.54 -9.05 -11.48
CA SER A 8 0.02 -7.94 -12.27
C SER A 8 1.00 -7.46 -13.34
N SER A 9 0.48 -6.98 -14.47
CA SER A 9 1.27 -6.29 -15.50
C SER A 9 1.82 -4.93 -15.03
N HIS A 10 1.33 -4.39 -13.92
CA HIS A 10 1.75 -3.11 -13.38
C HIS A 10 3.07 -3.23 -12.62
N HIS A 11 4.15 -2.68 -13.19
CA HIS A 11 5.50 -2.78 -12.61
C HIS A 11 5.61 -2.11 -11.22
N ASN A 12 4.97 -0.95 -11.03
CA ASN A 12 4.94 -0.26 -9.74
C ASN A 12 4.23 -1.10 -8.65
N VAL A 13 3.18 -1.83 -9.01
CA VAL A 13 2.49 -2.77 -8.10
C VAL A 13 3.38 -3.95 -7.72
N ASN A 14 4.14 -4.47 -8.70
CA ASN A 14 5.09 -5.56 -8.44
C ASN A 14 6.24 -5.11 -7.53
N LEU A 15 6.77 -3.89 -7.74
CA LEU A 15 7.77 -3.28 -6.86
C LEU A 15 7.24 -3.06 -5.45
N LEU A 16 6.00 -2.58 -5.31
CA LEU A 16 5.34 -2.43 -4.01
C LEU A 16 5.22 -3.77 -3.29
N THR A 17 4.79 -4.81 -4.00
CA THR A 17 4.67 -6.17 -3.43
C THR A 17 6.04 -6.69 -2.97
N ALA A 18 7.08 -6.54 -3.80
CA ALA A 18 8.44 -6.92 -3.45
C ALA A 18 8.99 -6.13 -2.25
N ALA A 19 8.67 -4.83 -2.15
CA ALA A 19 9.08 -3.99 -1.03
C ALA A 19 8.42 -4.43 0.29
N LEU A 20 7.12 -4.77 0.27
CA LEU A 20 6.43 -5.32 1.45
C LEU A 20 7.09 -6.60 1.94
N LEU A 21 7.44 -7.51 1.02
CA LEU A 21 8.16 -8.74 1.32
C LEU A 21 9.54 -8.46 1.92
N ALA A 22 10.31 -7.58 1.29
CA ALA A 22 11.66 -7.23 1.73
C ALA A 22 11.70 -6.62 3.15
N HIS A 23 10.65 -5.89 3.53
CA HIS A 23 10.54 -5.24 4.86
C HIS A 23 9.70 -6.04 5.86
N ASN A 24 9.42 -7.31 5.56
CA ASN A 24 8.68 -8.23 6.43
C ASN A 24 7.29 -7.72 6.85
N ILE A 25 6.61 -6.96 5.98
CA ILE A 25 5.21 -6.58 6.21
C ILE A 25 4.32 -7.64 5.61
N ARG A 26 3.84 -8.57 6.43
CA ARG A 26 3.04 -9.74 6.00
C ARG A 26 1.56 -9.60 6.29
N HIS A 27 1.17 -8.85 7.31
CA HIS A 27 -0.23 -8.62 7.62
C HIS A 27 -0.78 -7.44 6.81
N VAL A 28 -1.80 -7.69 6.00
CA VAL A 28 -2.45 -6.67 5.19
C VAL A 28 -3.96 -6.71 5.41
N VAL A 29 -4.53 -5.62 5.88
CA VAL A 29 -5.97 -5.40 5.91
C VAL A 29 -6.39 -4.84 4.56
N VAL A 30 -7.36 -5.47 3.91
CA VAL A 30 -7.75 -5.17 2.53
C VAL A 30 -9.21 -4.79 2.45
N CYS A 31 -9.50 -3.63 1.86
CA CYS A 31 -10.84 -3.23 1.46
C CYS A 31 -11.09 -3.54 -0.02
N PRO A 32 -12.29 -4.00 -0.38
CA PRO A 32 -12.61 -4.32 -1.78
C PRO A 32 -12.70 -3.06 -2.64
N GLY A 33 -12.18 -3.13 -3.86
CA GLY A 33 -12.27 -2.06 -4.85
C GLY A 33 -11.60 -2.45 -6.15
N SER A 34 -12.04 -1.85 -7.26
CA SER A 34 -11.49 -2.17 -8.58
C SER A 34 -10.08 -1.63 -8.76
N ARG A 35 -9.83 -0.38 -8.33
CA ARG A 35 -8.52 0.27 -8.56
C ARG A 35 -7.38 -0.39 -7.79
N ASN A 36 -7.63 -0.92 -6.61
CA ASN A 36 -6.62 -1.66 -5.85
C ASN A 36 -6.57 -3.17 -6.18
N ALA A 37 -7.41 -3.66 -7.11
CA ALA A 37 -7.44 -5.07 -7.48
C ALA A 37 -6.06 -5.63 -7.92
N PRO A 38 -5.22 -4.91 -8.70
CA PRO A 38 -3.89 -5.38 -9.04
C PRO A 38 -2.99 -5.63 -7.82
N ILE A 39 -3.08 -4.76 -6.81
CA ILE A 39 -2.33 -4.91 -5.54
C ILE A 39 -2.84 -6.15 -4.81
N VAL A 40 -4.16 -6.23 -4.60
CA VAL A 40 -4.77 -7.35 -3.87
C VAL A 40 -4.49 -8.68 -4.54
N HIS A 41 -4.56 -8.73 -5.88
CA HIS A 41 -4.22 -9.92 -6.64
C HIS A 41 -2.79 -10.39 -6.37
N ASN A 42 -1.83 -9.49 -6.43
CA ASN A 42 -0.43 -9.82 -6.14
C ASN A 42 -0.25 -10.38 -4.72
N LEU A 43 -0.91 -9.79 -3.74
CA LEU A 43 -0.85 -10.26 -2.35
C LEU A 43 -1.44 -11.67 -2.20
N VAL A 44 -2.54 -11.96 -2.91
CA VAL A 44 -3.20 -13.28 -2.89
C VAL A 44 -2.33 -14.35 -3.54
N VAL A 45 -1.84 -14.09 -4.75
CA VAL A 45 -1.09 -15.12 -5.53
C VAL A 45 0.30 -15.39 -4.96
N ASN A 46 0.89 -14.43 -4.24
CA ASN A 46 2.18 -14.59 -3.59
C ASN A 46 2.15 -15.66 -2.46
N GLY A 47 1.06 -15.73 -1.72
CA GLY A 47 0.84 -16.74 -0.67
C GLY A 47 1.58 -16.50 0.66
N GLU A 48 2.47 -15.49 0.76
CA GLU A 48 3.20 -15.17 2.00
C GLU A 48 2.49 -14.12 2.88
N PHE A 49 1.39 -13.56 2.41
CA PHE A 49 0.64 -12.52 3.12
C PHE A 49 -0.55 -13.08 3.90
N PHE A 50 -0.76 -12.56 5.10
CA PHE A 50 -1.95 -12.79 5.91
C PHE A 50 -2.97 -11.69 5.61
N LEU A 51 -3.96 -11.99 4.79
CA LEU A 51 -4.95 -11.03 4.33
C LEU A 51 -6.18 -11.01 5.25
N HIS A 52 -6.57 -9.82 5.67
CA HIS A 52 -7.74 -9.56 6.50
C HIS A 52 -8.74 -8.72 5.68
N ALA A 53 -9.74 -9.36 5.07
CA ALA A 53 -10.73 -8.67 4.26
C ALA A 53 -11.76 -7.96 5.15
N VAL A 54 -11.91 -6.64 4.96
CA VAL A 54 -12.88 -5.79 5.67
C VAL A 54 -13.53 -4.84 4.68
N THR A 55 -14.86 -4.82 4.61
CA THR A 55 -15.57 -4.06 3.58
C THR A 55 -15.57 -2.56 3.83
N ASP A 56 -15.74 -2.13 5.08
CA ASP A 56 -15.79 -0.72 5.48
C ASP A 56 -14.40 -0.21 5.85
N GLU A 57 -13.91 0.82 5.17
CA GLU A 57 -12.53 1.31 5.32
C GLU A 57 -12.25 1.91 6.70
N ARG A 58 -13.24 2.54 7.33
CA ARG A 58 -13.11 3.04 8.69
C ARG A 58 -12.91 1.89 9.67
N SER A 59 -13.71 0.86 9.56
CA SER A 59 -13.57 -0.36 10.36
C SER A 59 -12.24 -1.06 10.07
N ALA A 60 -11.83 -1.11 8.79
CA ALA A 60 -10.56 -1.71 8.36
C ALA A 60 -9.35 -1.02 9.02
N ALA A 61 -9.36 0.31 9.13
CA ALA A 61 -8.30 1.04 9.79
C ALA A 61 -8.18 0.63 11.27
N PHE A 62 -9.28 0.50 12.00
CA PHE A 62 -9.24 0.05 13.40
C PHE A 62 -8.90 -1.44 13.54
N VAL A 63 -9.31 -2.29 12.59
CA VAL A 63 -8.84 -3.69 12.53
C VAL A 63 -7.32 -3.73 12.36
N ALA A 64 -6.76 -2.91 11.45
CA ALA A 64 -5.31 -2.82 11.26
C ALA A 64 -4.59 -2.40 12.54
N LEU A 65 -5.13 -1.45 13.31
CA LEU A 65 -4.59 -1.09 14.62
C LEU A 65 -4.58 -2.29 15.57
N GLY A 66 -5.67 -3.03 15.64
CA GLY A 66 -5.77 -4.24 16.46
C GLY A 66 -4.71 -5.28 16.09
N VAL A 67 -4.45 -5.47 14.78
CA VAL A 67 -3.40 -6.35 14.28
C VAL A 67 -2.01 -5.83 14.67
N CYS A 68 -1.72 -4.53 14.50
CA CYS A 68 -0.47 -3.91 14.95
C CYS A 68 -0.19 -4.18 16.43
N LEU A 69 -1.19 -3.99 17.29
CA LEU A 69 -1.08 -4.20 18.74
C LEU A 69 -0.83 -5.66 19.09
N LYS A 70 -1.47 -6.58 18.37
CA LYS A 70 -1.36 -8.02 18.63
C LYS A 70 -0.04 -8.60 18.15
N GLN A 71 0.37 -8.25 16.94
CA GLN A 71 1.57 -8.80 16.31
C GLN A 71 2.84 -8.07 16.72
N ARG A 72 2.74 -6.81 17.13
CA ARG A 72 3.87 -5.92 17.41
C ARG A 72 4.77 -5.71 16.17
N GLU A 73 4.17 -5.78 15.00
CA GLU A 73 4.83 -5.68 13.70
C GLU A 73 4.16 -4.61 12.84
N GLY A 74 4.80 -4.25 11.74
CA GLY A 74 4.19 -3.36 10.73
C GLY A 74 3.03 -4.04 10.03
N VAL A 75 1.93 -3.30 9.89
CA VAL A 75 0.71 -3.76 9.21
C VAL A 75 0.40 -2.82 8.05
N ALA A 76 0.03 -3.36 6.90
CA ALA A 76 -0.48 -2.57 5.80
C ALA A 76 -2.02 -2.53 5.81
N LEU A 77 -2.57 -1.38 5.40
CA LEU A 77 -3.99 -1.17 5.11
C LEU A 77 -4.11 -0.78 3.64
N CYS A 78 -4.74 -1.62 2.84
CA CYS A 78 -4.89 -1.40 1.40
C CYS A 78 -6.34 -1.01 1.06
N VAL A 79 -6.50 0.17 0.47
CA VAL A 79 -7.80 0.73 0.07
C VAL A 79 -7.79 1.16 -1.40
N THR A 80 -8.98 1.29 -1.98
CA THR A 80 -9.16 1.82 -3.33
C THR A 80 -9.06 3.35 -3.35
N SER A 81 -9.30 3.98 -4.49
CA SER A 81 -9.18 5.43 -4.68
C SER A 81 -10.33 6.22 -4.05
N GLY A 82 -10.13 7.53 -3.91
CA GLY A 82 -11.16 8.49 -3.57
C GLY A 82 -11.53 8.49 -2.08
N SER A 83 -12.84 8.53 -1.78
CA SER A 83 -13.36 8.60 -0.41
C SER A 83 -12.98 7.40 0.47
N ALA A 84 -12.62 6.27 -0.13
CA ALA A 84 -12.11 5.10 0.57
C ALA A 84 -10.89 5.46 1.43
N LEU A 85 -9.94 6.22 0.88
CA LEU A 85 -8.78 6.71 1.63
C LEU A 85 -9.20 7.61 2.81
N LEU A 86 -10.12 8.55 2.57
CA LEU A 86 -10.55 9.51 3.61
C LEU A 86 -11.29 8.81 4.77
N ASN A 87 -12.01 7.73 4.50
CA ASN A 87 -12.66 6.93 5.52
C ASN A 87 -11.68 6.28 6.51
N THR A 88 -10.42 6.10 6.13
CA THR A 88 -9.39 5.54 7.03
C THR A 88 -8.89 6.54 8.08
N LEU A 89 -9.13 7.85 7.87
CA LEU A 89 -8.52 8.93 8.65
C LEU A 89 -8.70 8.80 10.17
N PRO A 90 -9.87 8.42 10.73
CA PRO A 90 -10.01 8.26 12.18
C PRO A 90 -9.05 7.21 12.76
N GLY A 91 -8.90 6.07 12.10
CA GLY A 91 -7.95 5.03 12.53
C GLY A 91 -6.50 5.43 12.31
N VAL A 92 -6.20 6.13 11.22
CA VAL A 92 -4.86 6.69 10.94
C VAL A 92 -4.45 7.69 12.02
N ALA A 93 -5.35 8.58 12.44
CA ALA A 93 -5.10 9.54 13.50
C ALA A 93 -4.79 8.82 14.84
N GLU A 94 -5.56 7.80 15.18
CA GLU A 94 -5.33 6.99 16.39
C GLU A 94 -3.98 6.23 16.29
N ALA A 95 -3.63 5.64 15.12
CA ALA A 95 -2.35 4.99 14.91
C ALA A 95 -1.18 5.96 15.11
N ALA A 96 -1.29 7.18 14.55
CA ALA A 96 -0.27 8.21 14.70
C ALA A 96 -0.11 8.66 16.16
N PHE A 97 -1.21 8.87 16.87
CA PHE A 97 -1.19 9.26 18.28
C PHE A 97 -0.55 8.17 19.15
N ARG A 98 -0.80 6.91 18.83
CA ARG A 98 -0.26 5.75 19.56
C ARG A 98 1.10 5.27 19.04
N HIS A 99 1.67 5.93 18.05
CA HIS A 99 2.93 5.55 17.41
C HIS A 99 2.93 4.11 16.85
N LEU A 100 1.77 3.63 16.37
CA LEU A 100 1.65 2.29 15.80
C LEU A 100 2.21 2.24 14.37
N PRO A 101 2.89 1.15 13.97
CA PRO A 101 3.48 1.01 12.65
C PRO A 101 2.41 0.63 11.60
N LEU A 102 1.67 1.62 11.11
CA LEU A 102 0.62 1.45 10.09
C LEU A 102 1.10 2.02 8.74
N LEU A 103 1.11 1.18 7.71
CA LEU A 103 1.36 1.56 6.33
C LEU A 103 0.03 1.61 5.57
N VAL A 104 -0.42 2.80 5.20
CA VAL A 104 -1.63 2.96 4.38
C VAL A 104 -1.24 2.93 2.91
N ILE A 105 -1.84 2.06 2.13
CA ILE A 105 -1.66 1.93 0.69
C ILE A 105 -2.98 2.29 0.03
N SER A 106 -3.02 3.40 -0.71
CA SER A 106 -4.16 3.76 -1.54
C SER A 106 -3.84 3.56 -3.01
N ALA A 107 -4.70 2.84 -3.73
CA ALA A 107 -4.69 2.93 -5.16
C ALA A 107 -5.21 4.31 -5.58
N ASP A 108 -4.68 4.85 -6.67
CA ASP A 108 -5.13 6.14 -7.22
C ASP A 108 -5.34 6.05 -8.72
N ARG A 109 -5.98 7.03 -9.28
CA ARG A 109 -6.04 7.23 -10.72
C ARG A 109 -4.76 7.89 -11.23
N PRO A 110 -4.36 7.67 -12.49
CA PRO A 110 -3.33 8.47 -13.14
C PRO A 110 -3.64 9.96 -13.10
N ALA A 111 -2.59 10.78 -13.12
CA ALA A 111 -2.69 12.23 -12.90
C ALA A 111 -3.62 12.95 -13.89
N GLU A 112 -3.74 12.47 -15.14
CA GLU A 112 -4.61 13.03 -16.16
C GLU A 112 -6.12 12.95 -15.83
N PHE A 113 -6.51 12.11 -14.88
CA PHE A 113 -7.89 11.99 -14.41
C PHE A 113 -8.23 12.92 -13.25
N HIS A 114 -7.25 13.62 -12.70
CA HIS A 114 -7.48 14.52 -11.58
C HIS A 114 -8.08 15.86 -12.05
N GLY A 115 -9.12 16.30 -11.36
CA GLY A 115 -9.76 17.60 -11.62
C GLY A 115 -10.74 17.65 -12.79
N ILE A 116 -10.99 16.53 -13.46
CA ILE A 116 -11.94 16.45 -14.61
C ILE A 116 -13.26 15.76 -14.25
N LEU A 117 -13.61 15.69 -12.97
CA LEU A 117 -14.82 15.06 -12.45
C LEU A 117 -14.93 13.56 -12.75
N ASP A 118 -13.79 12.88 -12.95
CA ASP A 118 -13.77 11.42 -13.04
C ASP A 118 -14.22 10.80 -11.71
N GLY A 119 -15.06 9.76 -11.82
CA GLY A 119 -15.68 9.13 -10.65
C GLY A 119 -14.66 8.60 -9.64
N GLN A 120 -14.89 8.87 -8.36
CA GLN A 120 -14.07 8.37 -7.24
C GLN A 120 -12.60 8.83 -7.32
N THR A 121 -12.39 10.06 -7.83
CA THR A 121 -11.09 10.71 -7.95
C THR A 121 -11.05 11.95 -7.06
N LEU A 122 -10.17 11.93 -6.07
CA LEU A 122 -9.93 13.03 -5.12
C LEU A 122 -8.43 13.28 -5.01
N PRO A 123 -7.98 14.49 -4.60
CA PRO A 123 -6.59 14.71 -4.25
C PRO A 123 -6.19 13.83 -3.06
N GLN A 124 -5.38 12.80 -3.30
CA GLN A 124 -4.99 11.82 -2.28
C GLN A 124 -3.65 12.14 -1.63
N VAL A 125 -2.75 12.80 -2.36
CA VAL A 125 -1.45 13.24 -1.82
C VAL A 125 -1.69 14.28 -0.73
N GLY A 126 -1.17 13.99 0.47
CA GLY A 126 -1.37 14.85 1.65
C GLY A 126 -2.75 14.71 2.34
N ALA A 127 -3.66 13.89 1.82
CA ALA A 127 -5.01 13.75 2.35
C ALA A 127 -5.08 13.22 3.80
N LEU A 128 -4.04 12.54 4.25
CA LEU A 128 -3.93 12.01 5.62
C LEU A 128 -3.05 12.86 6.54
N GLU A 129 -2.56 14.01 6.09
CA GLU A 129 -1.81 14.94 6.95
C GLU A 129 -2.73 15.56 8.02
N PRO A 130 -2.21 15.88 9.21
CA PRO A 130 -0.80 15.76 9.65
C PRO A 130 -0.45 14.40 10.28
N TYR A 131 -1.27 13.38 10.12
CA TYR A 131 -1.13 12.11 10.84
C TYR A 131 -0.24 11.09 10.13
N ALA A 132 -0.13 11.18 8.80
CA ALA A 132 0.73 10.32 7.99
C ALA A 132 1.53 11.13 6.98
N SER A 133 2.78 10.75 6.76
CA SER A 133 3.58 11.29 5.66
C SER A 133 3.22 10.58 4.37
N THR A 134 2.98 11.31 3.30
CA THR A 134 2.62 10.73 2.00
C THR A 134 3.84 10.60 1.09
N TRP A 135 3.96 9.41 0.49
CA TRP A 135 4.90 9.11 -0.58
C TRP A 135 4.13 8.74 -1.85
N GLN A 136 4.43 9.44 -2.92
CA GLN A 136 3.83 9.20 -4.23
C GLN A 136 4.67 8.16 -4.99
N VAL A 137 4.09 7.00 -5.24
CA VAL A 137 4.67 6.02 -6.17
C VAL A 137 4.44 6.52 -7.60
N ALA A 138 5.44 6.38 -8.47
CA ALA A 138 5.28 6.79 -9.86
C ALA A 138 4.35 5.81 -10.62
N GLU A 139 3.75 6.29 -11.70
CA GLU A 139 2.96 5.45 -12.60
C GLU A 139 3.80 4.34 -13.22
N SER A 140 3.14 3.21 -13.53
CA SER A 140 3.81 2.04 -14.09
C SER A 140 4.39 2.35 -15.47
N SER A 141 5.71 2.50 -15.54
CA SER A 141 6.46 2.70 -16.77
C SER A 141 7.89 2.24 -16.57
N PRO A 142 8.56 1.68 -17.59
CA PRO A 142 9.98 1.34 -17.50
C PRO A 142 10.88 2.54 -17.15
N CYS A 143 10.50 3.75 -17.58
CA CYS A 143 11.22 4.98 -17.28
C CYS A 143 11.09 5.40 -15.80
N ASN A 144 10.09 4.92 -15.10
CA ASN A 144 9.76 5.29 -13.72
C ASN A 144 10.24 4.27 -12.67
N ASP A 145 11.00 3.23 -13.09
CA ASP A 145 11.48 2.20 -12.15
C ASP A 145 12.31 2.80 -11.01
N LEU A 146 13.28 3.67 -11.35
CA LEU A 146 14.14 4.29 -10.35
C LEU A 146 13.36 5.19 -9.39
N SER A 147 12.49 6.06 -9.87
CA SER A 147 11.68 6.94 -9.04
C SER A 147 10.72 6.18 -8.14
N THR A 148 10.15 5.08 -8.64
CA THR A 148 9.31 4.19 -7.83
C THR A 148 10.11 3.53 -6.71
N ARG A 149 11.31 3.03 -7.01
CA ARG A 149 12.21 2.43 -6.00
C ARG A 149 12.63 3.44 -4.95
N GLU A 150 12.98 4.65 -5.35
CA GLU A 150 13.36 5.73 -4.44
C GLU A 150 12.20 6.12 -3.51
N ALA A 151 10.99 6.27 -4.06
CA ALA A 151 9.79 6.56 -3.26
C ALA A 151 9.50 5.45 -2.25
N LEU A 152 9.53 4.19 -2.68
CA LEU A 152 9.32 3.05 -1.80
C LEU A 152 10.44 2.95 -0.74
N ALA A 153 11.71 3.07 -1.12
CA ALA A 153 12.82 3.03 -0.17
C ALA A 153 12.72 4.15 0.88
N GLY A 154 12.39 5.38 0.46
CA GLY A 154 12.16 6.50 1.36
C GLY A 154 11.00 6.28 2.32
N ALA A 155 9.87 5.79 1.79
CA ALA A 155 8.69 5.46 2.59
C ALA A 155 8.99 4.40 3.66
N PHE A 156 9.66 3.33 3.29
CA PHE A 156 10.02 2.25 4.22
C PHE A 156 11.09 2.69 5.22
N ALA A 157 12.08 3.47 4.80
CA ALA A 157 13.06 4.05 5.74
C ALA A 157 12.37 4.94 6.79
N GLN A 158 11.42 5.77 6.38
CA GLN A 158 10.63 6.58 7.29
C GLN A 158 9.74 5.72 8.19
N PHE A 159 9.09 4.70 7.62
CA PHE A 159 8.21 3.79 8.36
C PHE A 159 8.92 3.09 9.52
N VAL A 160 10.18 2.68 9.34
CA VAL A 160 10.97 2.04 10.41
C VAL A 160 11.60 3.02 11.37
N SER A 161 11.96 4.24 10.96
CA SER A 161 12.72 5.20 11.76
C SER A 161 11.88 6.29 12.42
N SER A 162 10.69 6.57 11.90
CA SER A 162 9.84 7.65 12.41
C SER A 162 9.19 7.27 13.75
N PRO A 163 9.19 8.16 14.74
CA PRO A 163 8.44 7.93 15.98
C PRO A 163 6.92 7.83 15.73
N ARG A 164 6.40 8.44 14.66
CA ARG A 164 4.96 8.38 14.31
C ARG A 164 4.58 7.11 13.58
N ARG A 165 5.50 6.50 12.86
CA ARG A 165 5.36 5.19 12.17
C ARG A 165 4.12 5.03 11.27
N VAL A 166 3.43 6.09 10.92
CA VAL A 166 2.33 6.05 9.95
C VAL A 166 2.81 6.67 8.66
N VAL A 167 2.77 5.87 7.59
CA VAL A 167 3.17 6.28 6.25
C VAL A 167 2.04 5.96 5.29
N HIS A 168 1.79 6.86 4.37
CA HIS A 168 0.84 6.69 3.27
C HIS A 168 1.61 6.54 1.95
N LEU A 169 1.37 5.44 1.25
CA LEU A 169 1.81 5.19 -0.12
C LEU A 169 0.63 5.41 -1.06
N ASN A 170 0.70 6.45 -1.88
CA ASN A 170 -0.27 6.70 -2.95
C ASN A 170 0.23 6.06 -4.24
N CYS A 171 -0.51 5.08 -4.78
CA CYS A 171 -0.08 4.26 -5.90
C CYS A 171 -1.01 4.44 -7.10
N PRO A 172 -0.65 5.24 -8.11
CA PRO A 172 -1.44 5.38 -9.32
C PRO A 172 -1.39 4.08 -10.15
N ILE A 173 -2.57 3.64 -10.59
CA ILE A 173 -2.75 2.42 -11.37
C ILE A 173 -3.65 2.73 -12.56
N ALA A 174 -3.09 2.65 -13.78
CA ALA A 174 -3.81 2.87 -15.02
C ALA A 174 -4.65 1.63 -15.41
N GLU A 175 -5.57 1.79 -16.35
CA GLU A 175 -6.22 0.67 -17.05
C GLU A 175 -5.20 0.00 -18.01
N PRO A 176 -5.33 -1.30 -18.28
CA PRO A 176 -6.31 -2.25 -17.77
C PRO A 176 -5.92 -2.81 -16.40
N LEU A 177 -6.87 -2.95 -15.45
CA LEU A 177 -6.60 -3.38 -14.07
C LEU A 177 -6.42 -4.91 -13.91
N PHE A 178 -6.98 -5.70 -14.82
CA PHE A 178 -7.09 -7.15 -14.66
C PHE A 178 -6.20 -7.92 -15.65
N THR A 179 -4.99 -7.41 -15.90
CA THR A 179 -3.98 -8.08 -16.69
C THR A 179 -2.90 -8.65 -15.79
N PHE A 180 -2.75 -9.98 -15.80
CA PHE A 180 -1.81 -10.72 -14.97
C PHE A 180 -0.95 -11.61 -15.86
N ASN A 181 0.31 -11.23 -16.09
CA ASN A 181 1.19 -11.88 -17.07
C ASN A 181 2.67 -11.88 -16.67
N VAL A 182 2.99 -11.50 -15.42
CA VAL A 182 4.36 -11.45 -14.93
C VAL A 182 4.63 -12.65 -14.03
N ASN A 183 5.68 -13.42 -14.31
CA ASN A 183 6.00 -14.64 -13.57
C ASN A 183 6.66 -14.35 -12.21
N ASP A 184 7.56 -13.37 -12.16
CA ASP A 184 8.40 -13.12 -11.01
C ASP A 184 8.33 -11.67 -10.56
N LEU A 185 8.36 -11.46 -9.25
CA LEU A 185 8.49 -10.11 -8.69
C LEU A 185 9.91 -9.57 -8.92
N PRO A 186 10.06 -8.27 -9.17
CA PRO A 186 11.37 -7.65 -9.24
C PRO A 186 12.09 -7.73 -7.89
N ALA A 187 13.42 -7.86 -7.91
CA ALA A 187 14.21 -7.76 -6.68
C ALA A 187 14.06 -6.37 -6.04
N PHE A 188 13.86 -6.34 -4.73
CA PHE A 188 13.84 -5.11 -3.94
C PHE A 188 14.85 -5.22 -2.79
N PRO A 189 15.83 -4.30 -2.68
CA PRO A 189 16.84 -4.39 -1.64
C PRO A 189 16.26 -4.05 -0.27
N THR A 190 16.67 -4.79 0.74
CA THR A 190 16.37 -4.48 2.14
C THR A 190 17.34 -3.38 2.59
N THR A 191 16.87 -2.14 2.76
CA THR A 191 17.69 -1.01 3.22
C THR A 191 17.57 -0.73 4.71
N ALA A 192 16.76 -1.47 5.43
CA ALA A 192 16.49 -1.21 6.85
C ALA A 192 16.92 -2.36 7.76
N PRO A 193 17.42 -2.06 8.98
CA PRO A 193 17.44 -3.04 10.04
C PRO A 193 16.03 -3.58 10.26
N SER A 194 15.91 -4.87 10.49
CA SER A 194 14.64 -5.52 10.88
C SER A 194 13.95 -4.66 11.93
N LEU A 195 12.65 -4.42 11.75
CA LEU A 195 11.82 -3.77 12.77
C LEU A 195 12.10 -4.43 14.11
N ILE A 196 12.78 -3.71 14.98
CA ILE A 196 12.99 -4.18 16.34
C ILE A 196 11.62 -4.23 16.98
N ALA A 197 11.24 -5.42 17.44
CA ALA A 197 9.98 -5.62 18.16
C ALA A 197 9.84 -4.57 19.28
N CYS A 198 8.70 -3.91 19.34
CA CYS A 198 8.32 -3.00 20.42
C CYS A 198 8.04 -3.75 21.70
#